data_36123ecef7cc69ae4abb9e0682084e01
#
_entry.id   36123ecef7cc69ae4abb9e0682084e01
#
_cell.length_a   1.000
_cell.length_b   1.000
_cell.length_c   1.000
_cell.angle_alpha   90.00
_cell.angle_beta   90.00
_cell.angle_gamma   90.00
#
_symmetry.space_group_name_H-M   'P 1'
#
loop_
_entity.id
_entity.type
_entity.pdbx_description
1 polymer ?
#
loop_
_entity_poly.entity_id
_entity_poly.type
_entity_poly.pdbx_seq_one_letter_code
_entity_poly.pdbx_strand_id
1 'polypeptide(L)'
;MMLFIPAYYLALGAYQAESEDQRSIFLIGDENQSDRVDVDARIVSLDPLQGEGKLRLVIQPQGNLRHGFSSSKTLKLLSPGAVKANGLGETVFERDRMLTPVDLIYSMDGQASDYPFDVHSAMIVLAINQTGPERSVPFVLWFKGNVPGFAIGLQPIEGLPSGIRAVNLTVTRSATVVNAALAGMVVMWAIGIGVLALIGLMLTGWYNIRMPALFAALLFGLFSLRNSLPGTPPIGTYSDFLAFLWVQGIVALALIVAVVATLKHRPL
;
A
#
# COMPACT_ATOMS: atom_id res chain seq x y z
N MET A 1 -27.17 6.08 18.73
CA MET A 1 -27.62 6.05 17.32
C MET A 1 -27.25 7.33 16.55
N MET A 2 -27.36 8.54 17.15
CA MET A 2 -27.06 9.81 16.45
C MET A 2 -25.62 10.01 15.97
N LEU A 3 -24.61 9.39 16.58
CA LEU A 3 -23.19 9.53 16.20
C LEU A 3 -22.78 8.66 15.01
N PHE A 4 -23.51 7.58 14.72
CA PHE A 4 -23.16 6.67 13.61
C PHE A 4 -23.47 7.23 12.22
N ILE A 5 -24.51 8.07 12.12
CA ILE A 5 -24.91 8.67 10.84
C ILE A 5 -23.84 9.62 10.28
N PRO A 6 -23.33 10.62 11.03
CA PRO A 6 -22.26 11.48 10.53
C PRO A 6 -20.96 10.73 10.27
N ALA A 7 -20.60 9.74 11.09
CA ALA A 7 -19.42 8.91 10.87
C ALA A 7 -19.52 8.09 9.56
N TYR A 8 -20.70 7.57 9.24
CA TYR A 8 -20.97 6.87 8.00
C TYR A 8 -20.80 7.78 6.77
N TYR A 9 -21.36 9.00 6.81
CA TYR A 9 -21.22 9.95 5.69
C TYR A 9 -19.77 10.44 5.52
N LEU A 10 -19.03 10.62 6.61
CA LEU A 10 -17.59 10.95 6.55
C LEU A 10 -16.79 9.82 5.91
N ALA A 11 -17.04 8.57 6.31
CA ALA A 11 -16.37 7.42 5.73
C ALA A 11 -16.71 7.25 4.24
N LEU A 12 -18.00 7.46 3.86
CA LEU A 12 -18.42 7.39 2.46
C LEU A 12 -17.81 8.50 1.63
N GLY A 13 -17.75 9.73 2.15
CA GLY A 13 -17.09 10.87 1.48
C GLY A 13 -15.59 10.64 1.28
N ALA A 14 -14.91 10.11 2.29
CA ALA A 14 -13.49 9.74 2.18
C ALA A 14 -13.26 8.66 1.10
N TYR A 15 -14.12 7.64 1.05
CA TYR A 15 -14.06 6.60 0.03
C TYR A 15 -14.30 7.15 -1.40
N GLN A 16 -15.28 8.05 -1.57
CA GLN A 16 -15.56 8.66 -2.87
C GLN A 16 -14.39 9.54 -3.34
N ALA A 17 -13.84 10.38 -2.47
CA ALA A 17 -12.67 11.20 -2.79
C ALA A 17 -11.45 10.34 -3.17
N GLU A 18 -11.19 9.27 -2.45
CA GLU A 18 -10.13 8.31 -2.77
C GLU A 18 -10.36 7.63 -4.13
N SER A 19 -11.61 7.24 -4.43
CA SER A 19 -11.98 6.62 -5.72
C SER A 19 -11.77 7.55 -6.91
N GLU A 20 -11.94 8.86 -6.74
CA GLU A 20 -11.69 9.86 -7.78
C GLU A 20 -10.19 10.10 -7.98
N ASP A 21 -9.44 10.24 -6.91
CA ASP A 21 -7.98 10.42 -6.95
C ASP A 21 -7.27 9.23 -7.61
N GLN A 22 -7.71 8.01 -7.33
CA GLN A 22 -7.21 6.78 -7.95
C GLN A 22 -7.43 6.68 -9.47
N ARG A 23 -8.34 7.49 -10.04
CA ARG A 23 -8.58 7.56 -11.49
C ARG A 23 -7.70 8.59 -12.21
N SER A 24 -6.92 9.36 -11.47
CA SER A 24 -6.04 10.36 -12.03
C SER A 24 -5.00 9.72 -12.96
N ILE A 25 -4.83 10.32 -14.13
CA ILE A 25 -3.83 9.94 -15.12
C ILE A 25 -2.80 11.08 -15.17
N PHE A 26 -1.55 10.73 -14.91
CA PHE A 26 -0.46 11.70 -15.02
C PHE A 26 0.20 11.58 -16.39
N LEU A 27 0.25 12.69 -17.11
CA LEU A 27 0.90 12.80 -18.40
C LEU A 27 2.27 13.46 -18.24
N ILE A 28 3.32 12.81 -18.75
CA ILE A 28 4.69 13.30 -18.69
C ILE A 28 5.31 13.21 -20.07
N GLY A 29 5.60 14.34 -20.66
CA GLY A 29 6.18 14.45 -22.01
C GLY A 29 5.39 15.38 -22.92
N ASP A 30 5.88 15.52 -24.16
CA ASP A 30 5.25 16.39 -25.17
C ASP A 30 4.50 15.55 -26.20
N GLU A 31 3.18 15.72 -26.24
CA GLU A 31 2.30 15.02 -27.19
C GLU A 31 2.36 15.58 -28.62
N ASN A 32 2.97 16.75 -28.82
CA ASN A 32 2.99 17.39 -30.13
C ASN A 32 4.03 16.78 -31.10
N GLN A 33 4.88 15.87 -30.61
CA GLN A 33 5.85 15.18 -31.46
C GLN A 33 5.17 14.07 -32.27
N SER A 34 5.24 14.13 -33.59
CA SER A 34 4.61 13.17 -34.49
C SER A 34 5.23 11.77 -34.42
N ASP A 35 6.56 11.71 -34.29
CA ASP A 35 7.32 10.44 -34.21
C ASP A 35 7.76 10.20 -32.78
N ARG A 36 6.90 9.58 -31.99
CA ARG A 36 7.11 9.32 -30.58
C ARG A 36 6.68 7.89 -30.20
N VAL A 37 6.95 7.54 -28.97
CA VAL A 37 6.41 6.33 -28.35
C VAL A 37 5.47 6.74 -27.21
N ASP A 38 4.24 6.26 -27.21
CA ASP A 38 3.34 6.38 -26.07
C ASP A 38 3.56 5.17 -25.14
N VAL A 39 3.83 5.43 -23.86
CA VAL A 39 4.06 4.43 -22.83
C VAL A 39 2.96 4.53 -21.78
N ASP A 40 2.07 3.54 -21.75
CA ASP A 40 1.08 3.40 -20.67
C ASP A 40 1.74 2.63 -19.52
N ALA A 41 2.01 3.31 -18.42
CA ALA A 41 2.63 2.77 -17.22
C ALA A 41 1.59 2.62 -16.12
N ARG A 42 1.38 1.38 -15.65
CA ARG A 42 0.44 1.08 -14.59
C ARG A 42 1.13 0.37 -13.43
N ILE A 43 0.96 0.89 -12.21
CA ILE A 43 1.34 0.16 -11.00
C ILE A 43 0.36 -1.01 -10.83
N VAL A 44 0.89 -2.23 -10.76
CA VAL A 44 0.11 -3.48 -10.64
C VAL A 44 0.00 -3.91 -9.19
N SER A 45 1.08 -3.79 -8.42
CA SER A 45 1.13 -4.15 -7.01
C SER A 45 2.21 -3.37 -6.28
N LEU A 46 2.00 -3.21 -4.99
CA LEU A 46 2.95 -2.60 -4.05
C LEU A 46 3.09 -3.56 -2.86
N ASP A 47 4.32 -3.88 -2.50
CA ASP A 47 4.66 -4.67 -1.33
C ASP A 47 5.60 -3.87 -0.41
N PRO A 48 5.04 -3.12 0.54
CA PRO A 48 5.83 -2.34 1.49
C PRO A 48 6.75 -3.17 2.38
N LEU A 49 6.43 -4.45 2.61
CA LEU A 49 7.24 -5.33 3.47
C LEU A 49 8.52 -5.78 2.77
N GLN A 50 8.44 -6.06 1.48
CA GLN A 50 9.59 -6.40 0.67
C GLN A 50 10.31 -5.17 0.11
N GLY A 51 9.69 -3.97 0.23
CA GLY A 51 10.20 -2.76 -0.39
C GLY A 51 10.16 -2.83 -1.92
N GLU A 52 9.14 -3.47 -2.49
CA GLU A 52 9.03 -3.69 -3.93
C GLU A 52 7.71 -3.17 -4.51
N GLY A 53 7.80 -2.60 -5.70
CA GLY A 53 6.64 -2.24 -6.50
C GLY A 53 6.74 -2.82 -7.91
N LYS A 54 5.61 -3.26 -8.46
CA LYS A 54 5.52 -3.81 -9.82
C LYS A 54 4.83 -2.83 -10.76
N LEU A 55 5.52 -2.48 -11.84
CA LEU A 55 5.07 -1.58 -12.89
C LEU A 55 4.88 -2.35 -14.19
N ARG A 56 3.72 -2.25 -14.80
CA ARG A 56 3.43 -2.78 -16.14
C ARG A 56 3.49 -1.66 -17.15
N LEU A 57 4.30 -1.85 -18.19
CA LEU A 57 4.45 -0.93 -19.30
C LEU A 57 3.85 -1.50 -20.57
N VAL A 58 3.01 -0.72 -21.24
CA VAL A 58 2.51 -1.01 -22.58
C VAL A 58 3.05 0.06 -23.52
N ILE A 59 3.77 -0.37 -24.54
CA ILE A 59 4.48 0.51 -25.47
C ILE A 59 3.73 0.58 -26.79
N GLN A 60 3.44 1.80 -27.27
CA GLN A 60 2.70 2.08 -28.50
C GLN A 60 3.45 3.10 -29.34
N PRO A 61 4.20 2.68 -30.38
CA PRO A 61 4.82 3.59 -31.32
C PRO A 61 3.80 4.41 -32.10
N GLN A 62 4.12 5.67 -32.37
CA GLN A 62 3.31 6.61 -33.13
C GLN A 62 4.07 7.13 -34.38
N GLY A 63 3.34 7.72 -35.34
CA GLY A 63 3.92 8.29 -36.55
C GLY A 63 4.69 7.26 -37.39
N ASN A 64 5.86 7.64 -37.87
CA ASN A 64 6.74 6.80 -38.69
C ASN A 64 7.37 5.60 -37.94
N LEU A 65 7.26 5.58 -36.59
CA LEU A 65 7.71 4.46 -35.77
C LEU A 65 6.68 3.32 -35.74
N ARG A 66 5.44 3.59 -36.11
CA ARG A 66 4.36 2.61 -36.07
C ARG A 66 4.30 1.75 -37.34
N HIS A 67 4.16 0.45 -37.16
CA HIS A 67 3.87 -0.49 -38.23
C HIS A 67 2.80 -1.48 -37.74
N GLY A 68 1.50 -1.15 -37.96
CA GLY A 68 0.38 -1.93 -37.44
C GLY A 68 0.37 -1.98 -35.91
N PHE A 69 0.55 -3.20 -35.35
CA PHE A 69 0.70 -3.44 -33.91
C PHE A 69 2.15 -3.64 -33.48
N SER A 70 3.12 -3.31 -34.35
CA SER A 70 4.55 -3.45 -34.14
C SER A 70 5.27 -2.10 -34.32
N SER A 71 6.59 -2.11 -34.08
CA SER A 71 7.45 -0.96 -34.41
C SER A 71 8.13 -1.16 -35.75
N SER A 72 8.20 -0.11 -36.58
CA SER A 72 8.97 -0.10 -37.82
C SER A 72 10.48 -0.15 -37.60
N LYS A 73 10.93 0.00 -36.35
CA LYS A 73 12.33 0.01 -35.93
C LYS A 73 12.52 -0.79 -34.65
N THR A 74 13.73 -1.32 -34.46
CA THR A 74 14.09 -1.99 -33.22
C THR A 74 14.22 -0.96 -32.11
N LEU A 75 13.40 -1.08 -31.05
CA LEU A 75 13.39 -0.19 -29.89
C LEU A 75 13.99 -0.90 -28.68
N LYS A 76 14.75 -0.16 -27.89
CA LYS A 76 15.36 -0.61 -26.66
C LYS A 76 14.84 0.21 -25.50
N LEU A 77 14.08 -0.41 -24.61
CA LEU A 77 13.65 0.19 -23.35
C LEU A 77 14.70 -0.13 -22.28
N LEU A 78 15.16 0.92 -21.61
CA LEU A 78 16.06 0.85 -20.47
C LEU A 78 15.33 1.37 -19.24
N SER A 79 15.43 0.65 -18.14
CA SER A 79 14.92 1.09 -16.83
C SER A 79 16.02 0.85 -15.78
N PRO A 80 16.96 1.80 -15.62
CA PRO A 80 17.97 1.72 -14.59
C PRO A 80 17.34 1.61 -13.21
N GLY A 81 17.85 0.68 -12.39
CA GLY A 81 17.34 0.43 -11.04
C GLY A 81 16.11 -0.47 -10.95
N ALA A 82 15.47 -0.81 -12.07
CA ALA A 82 14.42 -1.81 -12.08
C ALA A 82 14.95 -3.19 -12.49
N VAL A 83 14.33 -4.24 -11.98
CA VAL A 83 14.63 -5.63 -12.33
C VAL A 83 13.42 -6.20 -13.07
N LYS A 84 13.67 -6.93 -14.15
CA LYS A 84 12.65 -7.77 -14.79
C LYS A 84 12.55 -9.11 -14.08
N ALA A 85 11.41 -9.77 -14.26
CA ALA A 85 11.25 -11.16 -13.81
C ALA A 85 12.34 -12.11 -14.37
N ASN A 86 13.01 -11.74 -15.47
CA ASN A 86 14.03 -12.53 -16.17
C ASN A 86 15.39 -11.79 -16.33
N GLY A 87 15.73 -10.78 -15.50
CA GLY A 87 17.02 -10.10 -15.56
C GLY A 87 16.99 -8.58 -15.44
N LEU A 88 18.08 -7.90 -15.82
CA LEU A 88 18.24 -6.44 -15.75
C LEU A 88 17.17 -5.69 -16.53
N GLY A 89 16.85 -4.46 -16.11
CA GLY A 89 15.78 -3.59 -16.65
C GLY A 89 15.95 -3.13 -18.12
N GLU A 90 16.38 -4.04 -18.98
CA GLU A 90 16.53 -3.82 -20.42
C GLU A 90 15.56 -4.70 -21.21
N THR A 91 14.82 -4.10 -22.17
CA THR A 91 13.94 -4.82 -23.09
C THR A 91 14.17 -4.37 -24.50
N VAL A 92 14.44 -5.31 -25.39
CA VAL A 92 14.54 -5.08 -26.82
C VAL A 92 13.24 -5.50 -27.50
N PHE A 93 12.64 -4.58 -28.24
CA PHE A 93 11.51 -4.82 -29.12
C PHE A 93 12.02 -4.87 -30.56
N GLU A 94 12.04 -6.04 -31.13
CA GLU A 94 12.52 -6.24 -32.49
C GLU A 94 11.56 -5.59 -33.49
N ARG A 95 12.12 -5.11 -34.57
CA ARG A 95 11.36 -4.58 -35.72
C ARG A 95 10.32 -5.57 -36.20
N ASP A 96 9.14 -5.06 -36.55
CA ASP A 96 8.01 -5.81 -37.14
C ASP A 96 7.49 -6.98 -36.28
N ARG A 97 7.92 -7.07 -35.00
CA ARG A 97 7.35 -7.99 -34.01
C ARG A 97 6.31 -7.32 -33.14
N MET A 98 5.30 -8.09 -32.76
CA MET A 98 4.23 -7.64 -31.86
C MET A 98 4.83 -7.18 -30.53
N LEU A 99 4.43 -5.98 -30.07
CA LEU A 99 4.86 -5.41 -28.80
C LEU A 99 4.09 -6.06 -27.65
N THR A 100 4.80 -6.68 -26.75
CA THR A 100 4.22 -7.29 -25.56
C THR A 100 4.40 -6.38 -24.34
N PRO A 101 3.44 -6.36 -23.38
CA PRO A 101 3.63 -5.64 -22.14
C PRO A 101 4.87 -6.10 -21.38
N VAL A 102 5.54 -5.15 -20.71
CA VAL A 102 6.74 -5.41 -19.90
C VAL A 102 6.41 -5.17 -18.44
N ASP A 103 6.69 -6.16 -17.60
CA ASP A 103 6.60 -6.02 -16.16
C ASP A 103 7.98 -5.71 -15.57
N LEU A 104 8.08 -4.60 -14.84
CA LEU A 104 9.28 -4.16 -14.14
C LEU A 104 9.03 -4.21 -12.63
N ILE A 105 10.01 -4.67 -11.87
CA ILE A 105 10.04 -4.59 -10.41
C ILE A 105 11.02 -3.48 -10.05
N TYR A 106 10.58 -2.53 -9.24
CA TYR A 106 11.41 -1.45 -8.73
C TYR A 106 11.45 -1.49 -7.20
N SER A 107 12.58 -1.06 -6.65
CA SER A 107 12.75 -0.96 -5.19
C SER A 107 12.09 0.29 -4.66
N MET A 108 11.50 0.18 -3.48
CA MET A 108 10.91 1.28 -2.72
C MET A 108 11.62 1.40 -1.39
N ASP A 109 12.01 2.61 -1.03
CA ASP A 109 12.56 2.95 0.28
C ASP A 109 11.46 3.42 1.20
N GLY A 110 11.42 2.91 2.43
CA GLY A 110 10.43 3.28 3.45
C GLY A 110 10.40 2.28 4.59
N GLN A 111 9.67 2.60 5.66
CA GLN A 111 9.56 1.77 6.84
C GLN A 111 8.12 1.28 7.03
N ALA A 112 7.87 0.01 6.74
CA ALA A 112 6.56 -0.62 6.94
C ALA A 112 6.17 -0.73 8.43
N SER A 113 7.14 -0.58 9.35
CA SER A 113 6.90 -0.51 10.80
C SER A 113 6.06 0.69 11.23
N ASP A 114 6.03 1.75 10.44
CA ASP A 114 5.30 2.99 10.76
C ASP A 114 3.80 2.89 10.43
N TYR A 115 3.34 1.70 10.03
CA TYR A 115 1.92 1.46 9.76
C TYR A 115 1.00 1.99 10.87
N PRO A 116 -0.10 2.70 10.56
CA PRO A 116 -0.66 2.95 9.23
C PRO A 116 -0.20 4.29 8.58
N PHE A 117 0.87 4.90 9.06
CA PHE A 117 1.40 6.18 8.58
C PHE A 117 2.68 6.00 7.75
N ASP A 118 2.94 4.77 7.31
CA ASP A 118 4.11 4.42 6.51
C ASP A 118 4.14 5.17 5.17
N VAL A 119 5.30 5.72 4.86
CA VAL A 119 5.58 6.44 3.61
C VAL A 119 6.72 5.73 2.90
N HIS A 120 6.49 5.40 1.64
CA HIS A 120 7.50 4.77 0.79
C HIS A 120 7.77 5.65 -0.42
N SER A 121 9.01 5.65 -0.88
CA SER A 121 9.44 6.41 -2.05
C SER A 121 10.21 5.53 -3.03
N ALA A 122 10.10 5.85 -4.31
CA ALA A 122 10.89 5.21 -5.36
C ALA A 122 11.18 6.20 -6.47
N MET A 123 12.30 6.02 -7.14
CA MET A 123 12.61 6.75 -8.37
C MET A 123 12.52 5.79 -9.56
N ILE A 124 11.62 6.09 -10.48
CA ILE A 124 11.43 5.34 -11.71
C ILE A 124 12.06 6.11 -12.85
N VAL A 125 13.05 5.52 -13.51
CA VAL A 125 13.73 6.08 -14.68
C VAL A 125 13.45 5.20 -15.88
N LEU A 126 12.98 5.78 -16.97
CA LEU A 126 12.73 5.09 -18.22
C LEU A 126 13.50 5.81 -19.35
N ALA A 127 14.12 5.05 -20.23
CA ALA A 127 14.74 5.57 -21.43
C ALA A 127 14.41 4.69 -22.64
N ILE A 128 14.11 5.31 -23.79
CA ILE A 128 13.82 4.60 -25.01
C ILE A 128 14.83 5.02 -26.09
N ASN A 129 15.55 4.06 -26.62
CA ASN A 129 16.52 4.25 -27.68
C ASN A 129 16.17 3.38 -28.89
N GLN A 130 16.54 3.84 -30.06
CA GLN A 130 16.52 3.04 -31.28
C GLN A 130 17.84 2.29 -31.39
N THR A 131 17.79 1.00 -31.68
CA THR A 131 19.00 0.19 -31.95
C THR A 131 19.52 0.47 -33.38
N GLY A 132 20.80 0.66 -33.53
CA GLY A 132 21.45 1.09 -34.75
C GLY A 132 22.45 2.22 -34.41
N PRO A 133 22.49 3.35 -35.12
CA PRO A 133 23.08 4.53 -34.52
C PRO A 133 22.19 4.90 -33.33
N GLU A 134 22.69 4.72 -32.10
CA GLU A 134 21.93 4.96 -30.86
C GLU A 134 21.31 6.35 -30.89
N ARG A 135 20.03 6.38 -31.20
CA ARG A 135 19.24 7.61 -31.24
C ARG A 135 18.17 7.52 -30.16
N SER A 136 18.21 8.47 -29.28
CA SER A 136 17.17 8.65 -28.27
C SER A 136 15.82 8.88 -28.97
N VAL A 137 14.79 8.15 -28.54
CA VAL A 137 13.43 8.25 -29.09
C VAL A 137 12.57 9.02 -28.11
N PRO A 138 11.95 10.14 -28.54
CA PRO A 138 11.02 10.86 -27.67
C PRO A 138 9.84 9.99 -27.29
N PHE A 139 9.41 10.07 -26.04
CA PHE A 139 8.23 9.36 -25.58
C PHE A 139 7.40 10.15 -24.57
N VAL A 140 6.12 9.81 -24.53
CA VAL A 140 5.13 10.32 -23.61
C VAL A 140 4.78 9.19 -22.63
N LEU A 141 4.81 9.50 -21.35
CA LEU A 141 4.50 8.54 -20.29
C LEU A 141 3.11 8.87 -19.72
N TRP A 142 2.18 7.94 -19.90
CA TRP A 142 0.85 7.93 -19.29
C TRP A 142 0.92 7.07 -18.04
N PHE A 143 0.96 7.72 -16.88
CA PHE A 143 1.13 7.00 -15.63
C PHE A 143 -0.22 6.85 -14.91
N LYS A 144 -0.57 5.61 -14.57
CA LYS A 144 -1.79 5.25 -13.84
C LYS A 144 -1.42 4.56 -12.53
N GLY A 145 -1.77 5.20 -11.42
CA GLY A 145 -1.55 4.68 -10.09
C GLY A 145 -2.86 4.27 -9.43
N ASN A 146 -3.32 3.04 -9.65
CA ASN A 146 -4.52 2.54 -8.98
C ASN A 146 -4.19 1.23 -8.27
N VAL A 147 -3.75 1.31 -7.02
CA VAL A 147 -3.53 0.16 -6.15
C VAL A 147 -4.39 0.33 -4.90
N PRO A 148 -5.39 -0.54 -4.68
CA PRO A 148 -6.27 -0.45 -3.52
C PRO A 148 -5.50 -0.38 -2.20
N GLY A 149 -5.91 0.53 -1.32
CA GLY A 149 -5.28 0.74 -0.02
C GLY A 149 -4.06 1.65 0.00
N PHE A 150 -3.67 2.21 -1.16
CA PHE A 150 -2.57 3.16 -1.28
C PHE A 150 -3.00 4.44 -1.98
N ALA A 151 -2.42 5.56 -1.56
CA ALA A 151 -2.42 6.83 -2.26
C ALA A 151 -1.05 7.04 -2.91
N ILE A 152 -1.05 7.46 -4.18
CA ILE A 152 0.15 7.53 -5.01
C ILE A 152 0.36 8.97 -5.45
N GLY A 153 1.46 9.56 -5.00
CA GLY A 153 1.95 10.85 -5.46
C GLY A 153 3.03 10.67 -6.53
N LEU A 154 2.96 11.44 -7.60
CA LEU A 154 3.93 11.44 -8.70
C LEU A 154 4.50 12.83 -8.89
N GLN A 155 5.81 12.92 -8.92
CA GLN A 155 6.53 14.15 -9.18
C GLN A 155 7.50 13.92 -10.36
N PRO A 156 7.20 14.48 -11.57
CA PRO A 156 8.11 14.39 -12.71
C PRO A 156 9.43 15.10 -12.41
N ILE A 157 10.54 14.54 -12.86
CA ILE A 157 11.84 15.20 -12.86
C ILE A 157 12.01 15.89 -14.21
N GLU A 158 12.06 17.20 -14.19
CA GLU A 158 12.17 18.02 -15.38
C GLU A 158 13.64 18.21 -15.82
N GLY A 159 13.85 18.73 -17.04
CA GLY A 159 15.19 19.03 -17.57
C GLY A 159 15.94 17.84 -18.16
N LEU A 160 15.29 16.68 -18.30
CA LEU A 160 15.88 15.50 -18.91
C LEU A 160 15.78 15.52 -20.45
N PRO A 161 16.71 14.87 -21.17
CA PRO A 161 16.62 14.69 -22.61
C PRO A 161 15.30 14.05 -23.06
N SER A 162 14.84 14.33 -24.28
CA SER A 162 13.51 13.92 -24.78
C SER A 162 13.25 12.40 -24.77
N GLY A 163 14.30 11.58 -24.77
CA GLY A 163 14.20 10.12 -24.70
C GLY A 163 14.38 9.55 -23.30
N ILE A 164 14.44 10.36 -22.25
CA ILE A 164 14.54 9.94 -20.86
C ILE A 164 13.41 10.60 -20.08
N ARG A 165 12.73 9.81 -19.24
CA ARG A 165 11.77 10.31 -18.27
C ARG A 165 12.09 9.70 -16.91
N ALA A 166 12.04 10.54 -15.88
CA ALA A 166 12.19 10.10 -14.51
C ALA A 166 11.07 10.69 -13.67
N VAL A 167 10.60 9.90 -12.71
CA VAL A 167 9.48 10.22 -11.83
C VAL A 167 9.86 9.81 -10.42
N ASN A 168 9.70 10.73 -9.47
CA ASN A 168 9.68 10.39 -8.06
C ASN A 168 8.28 9.93 -7.68
N LEU A 169 8.19 8.71 -7.20
CA LEU A 169 6.98 8.07 -6.71
C LEU A 169 6.95 8.18 -5.19
N THR A 170 5.86 8.66 -4.63
CA THR A 170 5.59 8.61 -3.19
C THR A 170 4.34 7.76 -2.98
N VAL A 171 4.44 6.77 -2.12
CA VAL A 171 3.36 5.83 -1.79
C VAL A 171 3.05 5.96 -0.32
N THR A 172 1.80 6.25 0.01
CA THR A 172 1.27 6.31 1.38
C THR A 172 0.06 5.41 1.50
N ARG A 173 -0.38 5.13 2.73
CA ARG A 173 -1.65 4.43 2.93
C ARG A 173 -2.80 5.34 2.54
N SER A 174 -3.83 4.77 1.93
CA SER A 174 -5.03 5.53 1.61
C SER A 174 -5.76 5.98 2.88
N ALA A 175 -6.52 7.07 2.79
CA ALA A 175 -7.30 7.58 3.90
C ALA A 175 -8.26 6.52 4.47
N THR A 176 -8.83 5.68 3.62
CA THR A 176 -9.69 4.56 4.03
C THR A 176 -8.94 3.56 4.89
N VAL A 177 -7.72 3.18 4.53
CA VAL A 177 -6.87 2.25 5.31
C VAL A 177 -6.49 2.87 6.64
N VAL A 178 -6.03 4.13 6.66
CA VAL A 178 -5.65 4.84 7.89
C VAL A 178 -6.85 4.93 8.84
N ASN A 179 -8.01 5.36 8.36
CA ASN A 179 -9.21 5.50 9.19
C ASN A 179 -9.69 4.16 9.74
N ALA A 180 -9.65 3.09 8.93
CA ALA A 180 -10.02 1.75 9.38
C ALA A 180 -9.04 1.19 10.43
N ALA A 181 -7.75 1.44 10.28
CA ALA A 181 -6.75 1.07 11.27
C ALA A 181 -6.94 1.83 12.60
N LEU A 182 -7.17 3.15 12.52
CA LEU A 182 -7.48 3.97 13.70
C LEU A 182 -8.76 3.50 14.40
N ALA A 183 -9.82 3.20 13.65
CA ALA A 183 -11.06 2.65 14.21
C ALA A 183 -10.80 1.32 14.92
N GLY A 184 -9.99 0.43 14.35
CA GLY A 184 -9.58 -0.82 14.98
C GLY A 184 -8.84 -0.59 16.31
N MET A 185 -7.92 0.37 16.35
CA MET A 185 -7.20 0.73 17.58
C MET A 185 -8.14 1.31 18.65
N VAL A 186 -9.10 2.15 18.26
CA VAL A 186 -10.14 2.68 19.18
C VAL A 186 -10.99 1.55 19.77
N VAL A 187 -11.38 0.56 18.95
CA VAL A 187 -12.13 -0.62 19.43
C VAL A 187 -11.29 -1.42 20.42
N MET A 188 -9.98 -1.64 20.15
CA MET A 188 -9.09 -2.31 21.10
C MET A 188 -9.05 -1.57 22.44
N TRP A 189 -8.86 -0.25 22.44
CA TRP A 189 -8.88 0.56 23.66
C TRP A 189 -10.23 0.51 24.39
N ALA A 190 -11.35 0.52 23.67
CA ALA A 190 -12.68 0.37 24.27
C ALA A 190 -12.82 -0.96 25.01
N ILE A 191 -12.30 -2.06 24.43
CA ILE A 191 -12.22 -3.37 25.10
C ILE A 191 -11.33 -3.29 26.35
N GLY A 192 -10.16 -2.67 26.26
CA GLY A 192 -9.23 -2.47 27.39
C GLY A 192 -9.87 -1.72 28.56
N ILE A 193 -10.54 -0.61 28.26
CA ILE A 193 -11.29 0.19 29.27
C ILE A 193 -12.40 -0.63 29.90
N GLY A 194 -13.16 -1.40 29.09
CA GLY A 194 -14.20 -2.29 29.62
C GLY A 194 -13.62 -3.36 30.56
N VAL A 195 -12.48 -3.93 30.22
CA VAL A 195 -11.78 -4.90 31.09
C VAL A 195 -11.31 -4.25 32.38
N LEU A 196 -10.75 -3.04 32.35
CA LEU A 196 -10.35 -2.29 33.55
C LEU A 196 -11.56 -2.01 34.47
N ALA A 197 -12.71 -1.65 33.88
CA ALA A 197 -13.95 -1.47 34.65
C ALA A 197 -14.38 -2.79 35.32
N LEU A 198 -14.30 -3.93 34.64
CA LEU A 198 -14.61 -5.25 35.21
C LEU A 198 -13.63 -5.62 36.34
N ILE A 199 -12.35 -5.33 36.21
CA ILE A 199 -11.36 -5.51 37.30
C ILE A 199 -11.77 -4.65 38.49
N GLY A 200 -12.12 -3.38 38.28
CA GLY A 200 -12.60 -2.48 39.33
C GLY A 200 -13.80 -3.05 40.09
N LEU A 201 -14.81 -3.59 39.40
CA LEU A 201 -15.94 -4.27 39.99
C LEU A 201 -15.54 -5.54 40.78
N MET A 202 -14.59 -6.32 40.29
CA MET A 202 -14.08 -7.48 41.01
C MET A 202 -13.41 -7.09 42.33
N LEU A 203 -12.68 -5.97 42.38
CA LEU A 203 -12.03 -5.46 43.59
C LEU A 203 -13.04 -4.98 44.64
N THR A 204 -14.25 -4.56 44.25
CA THR A 204 -15.34 -4.23 45.18
C THR A 204 -16.14 -5.45 45.69
N GLY A 205 -15.69 -6.66 45.37
CA GLY A 205 -16.29 -7.90 45.83
C GLY A 205 -17.33 -8.51 44.87
N TRP A 206 -17.61 -7.87 43.74
CA TRP A 206 -18.43 -8.44 42.69
C TRP A 206 -17.62 -9.48 41.88
N TYR A 207 -17.87 -10.74 42.10
CA TYR A 207 -17.15 -11.82 41.44
C TYR A 207 -18.10 -12.76 40.69
N ASN A 208 -17.67 -13.19 39.50
CA ASN A 208 -18.37 -14.19 38.71
C ASN A 208 -17.39 -15.23 38.19
N ILE A 209 -17.70 -16.52 38.43
CA ILE A 209 -16.85 -17.68 38.03
C ILE A 209 -16.59 -17.76 36.52
N ARG A 210 -17.35 -17.06 35.71
CA ARG A 210 -17.17 -17.02 34.26
C ARG A 210 -16.14 -15.96 33.77
N MET A 211 -15.65 -15.09 34.65
CA MET A 211 -14.69 -14.02 34.27
C MET A 211 -13.40 -14.55 33.65
N PRO A 212 -12.75 -15.62 34.16
CA PRO A 212 -11.54 -16.13 33.50
C PRO A 212 -11.77 -16.58 32.06
N ALA A 213 -12.90 -17.24 31.79
CA ALA A 213 -13.25 -17.65 30.43
C ALA A 213 -13.50 -16.44 29.50
N LEU A 214 -14.12 -15.37 30.00
CA LEU A 214 -14.32 -14.12 29.26
C LEU A 214 -12.97 -13.49 28.88
N PHE A 215 -12.05 -13.34 29.85
CA PHE A 215 -10.76 -12.69 29.58
C PHE A 215 -9.87 -13.56 28.67
N ALA A 216 -9.92 -14.90 28.80
CA ALA A 216 -9.25 -15.78 27.87
C ALA A 216 -9.80 -15.63 26.44
N ALA A 217 -11.12 -15.55 26.28
CA ALA A 217 -11.74 -15.32 24.98
C ALA A 217 -11.36 -13.93 24.38
N LEU A 218 -11.26 -12.88 25.21
CA LEU A 218 -10.84 -11.55 24.77
C LEU A 218 -9.37 -11.54 24.32
N LEU A 219 -8.46 -12.32 24.94
CA LEU A 219 -7.07 -12.44 24.47
C LEU A 219 -7.01 -12.94 23.02
N PHE A 220 -7.76 -13.98 22.70
CA PHE A 220 -7.84 -14.48 21.32
C PHE A 220 -8.57 -13.50 20.38
N GLY A 221 -9.65 -12.89 20.87
CA GLY A 221 -10.40 -11.91 20.10
C GLY A 221 -9.57 -10.67 19.73
N LEU A 222 -8.76 -10.15 20.64
CA LEU A 222 -7.84 -9.03 20.38
C LEU A 222 -6.79 -9.39 19.33
N PHE A 223 -6.21 -10.59 19.40
CA PHE A 223 -5.26 -11.04 18.39
C PHE A 223 -5.92 -11.19 17.02
N SER A 224 -7.14 -11.72 16.98
CA SER A 224 -7.93 -11.79 15.74
C SER A 224 -8.26 -10.40 15.18
N LEU A 225 -8.68 -9.46 16.04
CA LEU A 225 -8.96 -8.07 15.65
C LEU A 225 -7.71 -7.38 15.10
N ARG A 226 -6.56 -7.56 15.74
CA ARG A 226 -5.27 -7.05 15.28
C ARG A 226 -4.93 -7.58 13.88
N ASN A 227 -5.12 -8.86 13.64
CA ASN A 227 -4.81 -9.48 12.35
C ASN A 227 -5.82 -9.13 11.24
N SER A 228 -6.99 -8.59 11.61
CA SER A 228 -7.99 -8.09 10.65
C SER A 228 -7.75 -6.63 10.21
N LEU A 229 -6.71 -5.97 10.73
CA LEU A 229 -6.37 -4.61 10.28
C LEU A 229 -6.07 -4.60 8.77
N PRO A 230 -6.49 -3.53 8.04
CA PRO A 230 -6.29 -3.45 6.60
C PRO A 230 -4.82 -3.58 6.19
N GLY A 231 -4.54 -4.38 5.15
CA GLY A 231 -3.18 -4.63 4.69
C GLY A 231 -2.36 -5.58 5.56
N THR A 232 -2.98 -6.24 6.56
CA THR A 232 -2.34 -7.25 7.44
C THR A 232 -0.91 -6.87 7.85
N PRO A 233 -0.73 -5.78 8.63
CA PRO A 233 0.61 -5.30 8.98
C PRO A 233 1.40 -6.37 9.76
N PRO A 234 2.74 -6.43 9.64
CA PRO A 234 3.56 -7.33 10.41
C PRO A 234 3.47 -7.01 11.91
N ILE A 235 3.86 -7.97 12.76
CA ILE A 235 3.93 -7.74 14.21
C ILE A 235 5.08 -6.78 14.50
N GLY A 236 4.86 -5.83 15.42
CA GLY A 236 5.84 -4.83 15.82
C GLY A 236 5.74 -3.51 15.07
N THR A 237 4.61 -3.26 14.40
CA THR A 237 4.33 -1.97 13.80
C THR A 237 3.90 -0.92 14.85
N TYR A 238 3.91 0.34 14.44
CA TYR A 238 3.51 1.47 15.29
C TYR A 238 2.10 1.28 15.88
N SER A 239 1.17 0.71 15.11
CA SER A 239 -0.18 0.38 15.59
C SER A 239 -0.18 -0.61 16.77
N ASP A 240 0.75 -1.56 16.79
CA ASP A 240 0.88 -2.51 17.90
C ASP A 240 1.31 -1.80 19.19
N PHE A 241 2.26 -0.88 19.10
CA PHE A 241 2.71 -0.06 20.23
C PHE A 241 1.67 0.94 20.70
N LEU A 242 0.81 1.46 19.81
CA LEU A 242 -0.23 2.41 20.19
C LEU A 242 -1.41 1.76 20.91
N ALA A 243 -1.77 0.53 20.59
CA ALA A 243 -2.99 -0.08 21.12
C ALA A 243 -2.82 -1.54 21.54
N PHE A 244 -2.44 -2.41 20.60
CA PHE A 244 -2.53 -3.85 20.79
C PHE A 244 -1.78 -4.37 22.01
N LEU A 245 -0.50 -4.02 22.16
CA LEU A 245 0.36 -4.55 23.24
C LEU A 245 -0.13 -4.12 24.62
N TRP A 246 -0.59 -2.89 24.77
CA TRP A 246 -1.11 -2.38 26.04
C TRP A 246 -2.42 -3.06 26.43
N VAL A 247 -3.36 -3.16 25.49
CA VAL A 247 -4.65 -3.78 25.76
C VAL A 247 -4.49 -5.28 26.00
N GLN A 248 -3.62 -5.95 25.24
CA GLN A 248 -3.28 -7.36 25.44
C GLN A 248 -2.71 -7.59 26.85
N GLY A 249 -1.82 -6.71 27.31
CA GLY A 249 -1.25 -6.74 28.68
C GLY A 249 -2.31 -6.56 29.76
N ILE A 250 -3.24 -5.59 29.57
CA ILE A 250 -4.37 -5.35 30.49
C ILE A 250 -5.25 -6.61 30.61
N VAL A 251 -5.62 -7.22 29.47
CA VAL A 251 -6.48 -8.41 29.46
C VAL A 251 -5.77 -9.62 30.07
N ALA A 252 -4.47 -9.78 29.81
CA ALA A 252 -3.67 -10.85 30.41
C ALA A 252 -3.59 -10.73 31.94
N LEU A 253 -3.36 -9.49 32.43
CA LEU A 253 -3.38 -9.22 33.87
C LEU A 253 -4.77 -9.49 34.48
N ALA A 254 -5.84 -9.08 33.80
CA ALA A 254 -7.21 -9.33 34.22
C ALA A 254 -7.50 -10.84 34.34
N LEU A 255 -7.01 -11.64 33.39
CA LEU A 255 -7.12 -13.07 33.42
C LEU A 255 -6.45 -13.67 34.67
N ILE A 256 -5.21 -13.23 34.97
CA ILE A 256 -4.48 -13.68 36.14
C ILE A 256 -5.25 -13.37 37.43
N VAL A 257 -5.73 -12.11 37.57
CA VAL A 257 -6.53 -11.66 38.73
C VAL A 257 -7.79 -12.51 38.88
N ALA A 258 -8.51 -12.75 37.79
CA ALA A 258 -9.74 -13.52 37.78
C ALA A 258 -9.49 -15.00 38.19
N VAL A 259 -8.40 -15.63 37.70
CA VAL A 259 -8.03 -16.99 38.09
C VAL A 259 -7.70 -17.08 39.58
N VAL A 260 -6.90 -16.12 40.11
CA VAL A 260 -6.56 -16.09 41.55
C VAL A 260 -7.80 -15.89 42.42
N ALA A 261 -8.72 -15.00 42.00
CA ALA A 261 -9.99 -14.79 42.66
C ALA A 261 -10.85 -16.08 42.66
N THR A 262 -10.90 -16.81 41.55
CA THR A 262 -11.61 -18.09 41.46
C THR A 262 -11.08 -19.11 42.44
N LEU A 263 -9.74 -19.21 42.58
CA LEU A 263 -9.12 -20.16 43.51
C LEU A 263 -9.40 -19.82 44.97
N LYS A 264 -9.48 -18.51 45.31
CA LYS A 264 -9.79 -18.05 46.69
C LYS A 264 -11.25 -18.26 47.09
N HIS A 265 -12.17 -18.20 46.13
CA HIS A 265 -13.62 -18.30 46.37
C HIS A 265 -14.17 -19.75 46.17
N ARG A 266 -13.33 -20.73 45.87
CA ARG A 266 -13.75 -22.14 45.88
C ARG A 266 -14.00 -22.56 47.34
N PRO A 267 -15.23 -22.99 47.73
CA PRO A 267 -15.42 -23.69 49.01
C PRO A 267 -14.61 -24.97 48.94
N LEU A 268 -13.86 -25.28 50.01
CA LEU A 268 -13.19 -26.55 50.26
C LEU A 268 -14.22 -27.68 50.31
#